data_bcd62d4f2613fa8b9eacdf6d7b80765c
#
_entry.id   bcd62d4f2613fa8b9eacdf6d7b80765c
#
_cell.length_a   1.000
_cell.length_b   1.000
_cell.length_c   1.000
_cell.angle_alpha   90.00
_cell.angle_beta   90.00
_cell.angle_gamma   90.00
#
_symmetry.space_group_name_H-M   'P 1'
#
loop_
_entity.id
_entity.type
_entity.pdbx_description
1 polymer ?
#
loop_
_entity_poly.entity_id
_entity_poly.type
_entity_poly.pdbx_seq_one_letter_code
_entity_poly.pdbx_strand_id
1 'polypeptide(L)'
;KLVKPEQFTSFTMQQGDGLIQPLVDEHHGHDHHHGTHEEHEIISMDLVNIGDILEVRSGELIPADGVIVDGFGALDKAPLTGESVPVEVVKGDELNAGLVLSTGPVLIEVTAVGDETRLSGLIEAIHSFKEDKAPIQNQIEKFSAIWVPIVLVGAVAIWYFMFPTSNWKIILLLWVVACPCGLLLAAAMPHAAALSRASRMGAVVRGGSILEKLSKVNHVLLDKTGTLTSGKPIVGSITIAKGRQRNAAIALAGGLEKRSSHPYAHAVLDYLESQSINPSSVAGITDIEAGVKGFSSGKEVLFIRADMAKKHSITVSENIAEAVKQAQSDGYGASMLTKDSQAIALFTFIHDDTREGSKELIHGFISRGISVEIISGDSQSSVTSFANSVGLPESTALGGLTPEDKVRWVEDRSKSHVTMMVGDGFNDSAALAVSDVGIAVGTGESVNLDAADIMFPGENPRMLVDLYDLSVKMNRALVGNIVLSVSITLILVFSVVNQLYDQLWIGVLIHEGSVLMVIFNGARLSGRGNILSMLFITFKSLWDDMVQLFKQLRDHYTSSESPNLVSSNQIHATS
;
A
#
# COMPACT_ATOMS: atom_id res chain seq x y z
N LYS A 1 -3.82 30.27 -8.59
CA LYS A 1 -3.65 31.62 -8.00
C LYS A 1 -2.62 31.48 -6.90
N LEU A 2 -1.46 32.13 -7.05
CA LEU A 2 -0.52 32.30 -5.95
C LEU A 2 -1.28 32.99 -4.81
N VAL A 3 -1.50 32.31 -3.72
CA VAL A 3 -1.94 32.93 -2.48
C VAL A 3 -0.78 33.78 -2.02
N LYS A 4 -1.04 35.08 -1.77
CA LYS A 4 -0.02 35.99 -1.25
C LYS A 4 0.49 35.41 0.08
N PRO A 5 1.77 35.61 0.43
CA PRO A 5 2.36 35.05 1.65
C PRO A 5 1.76 35.58 2.96
N GLU A 6 0.63 36.28 2.91
CA GLU A 6 -0.06 36.92 4.03
C GLU A 6 -1.28 36.13 4.56
N GLN A 7 -1.62 34.95 4.00
CA GLN A 7 -2.75 34.16 4.47
C GLN A 7 -2.33 32.69 4.65
N PHE A 8 -1.84 32.38 5.82
CA PHE A 8 -1.62 30.99 6.25
C PHE A 8 -2.86 30.50 7.00
N THR A 9 -3.30 29.31 6.68
CA THR A 9 -4.46 28.68 7.30
C THR A 9 -4.00 27.52 8.17
N SER A 10 -4.30 27.54 9.47
CA SER A 10 -3.96 26.45 10.38
C SER A 10 -5.18 25.55 10.62
N PHE A 11 -4.93 24.27 10.69
CA PHE A 11 -5.94 23.24 10.77
C PHE A 11 -5.75 22.35 12.01
N THR A 12 -6.76 22.29 12.88
CA THR A 12 -6.73 21.45 14.08
C THR A 12 -7.97 20.56 14.12
N MET A 13 -7.78 19.22 14.12
CA MET A 13 -8.87 18.27 14.37
C MET A 13 -9.04 18.01 15.86
N GLN A 14 -10.24 18.26 16.41
CA GLN A 14 -10.63 17.73 17.70
C GLN A 14 -11.29 16.36 17.53
N GLN A 15 -10.80 15.36 18.27
CA GLN A 15 -11.44 14.06 18.36
C GLN A 15 -12.80 14.20 19.08
N GLY A 16 -13.88 14.03 18.33
CA GLY A 16 -15.24 13.96 18.85
C GLY A 16 -16.18 14.96 18.18
N ASP A 17 -17.12 14.43 17.43
CA ASP A 17 -18.27 15.14 16.85
C ASP A 17 -17.98 16.25 15.82
N GLY A 18 -17.50 15.91 14.64
CA GLY A 18 -17.75 16.54 13.34
C GLY A 18 -17.95 18.07 13.23
N LEU A 19 -17.62 18.86 14.24
CA LEU A 19 -17.80 20.31 14.28
C LEU A 19 -16.53 20.98 14.77
N ILE A 20 -15.86 21.66 13.86
CA ILE A 20 -14.73 22.54 14.16
C ILE A 20 -15.33 23.90 14.54
N GLN A 21 -15.08 24.34 15.78
CA GLN A 21 -15.48 25.70 16.20
C GLN A 21 -14.31 26.66 15.96
N PRO A 22 -14.57 27.84 15.37
CA PRO A 22 -13.55 28.87 15.26
C PRO A 22 -13.25 29.44 16.66
N LEU A 23 -11.97 29.41 17.05
CA LEU A 23 -11.50 30.12 18.24
C LEU A 23 -11.26 31.58 17.86
N VAL A 24 -12.17 32.42 18.26
CA VAL A 24 -11.98 33.90 18.25
C VAL A 24 -11.32 34.26 19.58
N ASP A 25 -10.03 34.58 19.56
CA ASP A 25 -9.37 35.17 20.71
C ASP A 25 -9.73 36.66 20.80
N GLU A 26 -10.68 37.02 21.69
CA GLU A 26 -10.85 38.37 22.15
C GLU A 26 -9.73 38.74 23.15
N HIS A 27 -8.69 39.39 22.70
CA HIS A 27 -7.77 40.10 23.56
C HIS A 27 -7.92 41.60 23.41
N HIS A 28 -8.48 42.22 24.46
CA HIS A 28 -8.39 43.64 24.71
C HIS A 28 -6.95 44.10 25.03
N GLY A 29 -6.51 45.04 24.24
CA GLY A 29 -5.63 46.18 24.43
C GLY A 29 -4.43 46.10 25.36
N HIS A 30 -3.24 46.34 24.84
CA HIS A 30 -2.36 47.51 25.06
C HIS A 30 -1.02 47.34 24.32
N ASP A 31 -0.80 48.31 23.43
CA ASP A 31 0.44 48.97 23.02
C ASP A 31 1.74 48.23 22.59
N HIS A 32 2.05 48.51 21.31
CA HIS A 32 3.38 48.70 20.70
C HIS A 32 4.43 47.60 20.73
N HIS A 33 4.44 46.83 19.62
CA HIS A 33 5.67 46.66 18.82
C HIS A 33 5.31 46.11 17.42
N HIS A 34 5.85 46.76 16.36
CA HIS A 34 5.74 46.33 14.98
C HIS A 34 6.42 44.94 14.81
N GLY A 35 5.64 43.89 14.87
CA GLY A 35 5.92 42.58 14.32
C GLY A 35 4.74 42.24 13.44
N THR A 36 4.99 41.92 12.19
CA THR A 36 3.98 41.36 11.28
C THR A 36 3.40 40.11 11.91
N HIS A 37 2.22 40.22 12.54
CA HIS A 37 1.45 39.10 12.97
C HIS A 37 0.82 38.47 11.72
N GLU A 38 1.29 37.27 11.33
CA GLU A 38 0.60 36.42 10.39
C GLU A 38 -0.71 35.99 11.06
N GLU A 39 -1.84 36.43 10.53
CA GLU A 39 -3.16 35.99 11.00
C GLU A 39 -3.41 34.56 10.50
N HIS A 40 -3.41 33.62 11.43
CA HIS A 40 -3.82 32.25 11.16
C HIS A 40 -5.33 32.11 11.33
N GLU A 41 -6.03 31.72 10.29
CA GLU A 41 -7.46 31.46 10.29
C GLU A 41 -7.72 29.96 10.38
N ILE A 42 -8.57 29.52 11.31
CA ILE A 42 -9.02 28.14 11.40
C ILE A 42 -10.24 27.96 10.50
N ILE A 43 -10.11 27.14 9.47
CA ILE A 43 -11.17 26.93 8.48
C ILE A 43 -11.66 25.48 8.51
N SER A 44 -12.92 25.27 8.08
CA SER A 44 -13.44 23.93 7.84
C SER A 44 -12.76 23.27 6.65
N MET A 45 -12.57 21.96 6.70
CA MET A 45 -11.95 21.17 5.64
C MET A 45 -12.66 21.35 4.28
N ASP A 46 -13.99 21.54 4.30
CA ASP A 46 -14.79 21.75 3.09
C ASP A 46 -14.48 23.08 2.36
N LEU A 47 -13.74 23.98 3.01
CA LEU A 47 -13.35 25.27 2.46
C LEU A 47 -11.90 25.31 1.96
N VAL A 48 -11.15 24.22 2.15
CA VAL A 48 -9.77 24.11 1.67
C VAL A 48 -9.76 23.89 0.17
N ASN A 49 -8.93 24.65 -0.54
CA ASN A 49 -8.78 24.57 -1.98
C ASN A 49 -7.34 24.22 -2.37
N ILE A 50 -7.18 23.67 -3.58
CA ILE A 50 -5.86 23.42 -4.15
C ILE A 50 -5.09 24.73 -4.27
N GLY A 51 -3.84 24.74 -3.78
CA GLY A 51 -2.97 25.91 -3.72
C GLY A 51 -3.05 26.70 -2.40
N ASP A 52 -3.92 26.32 -1.46
CA ASP A 52 -3.91 26.90 -0.11
C ASP A 52 -2.68 26.40 0.66
N ILE A 53 -2.19 27.26 1.58
CA ILE A 53 -1.09 26.89 2.48
C ILE A 53 -1.67 26.59 3.86
N LEU A 54 -1.45 25.37 4.34
CA LEU A 54 -1.92 24.90 5.63
C LEU A 54 -0.75 24.68 6.59
N GLU A 55 -0.90 25.10 7.84
CA GLU A 55 -0.02 24.71 8.95
C GLU A 55 -0.53 23.42 9.55
N VAL A 56 0.33 22.38 9.59
CA VAL A 56 0.07 21.12 10.29
C VAL A 56 1.02 21.00 11.46
N ARG A 57 0.49 20.75 12.65
CA ARG A 57 1.26 20.67 13.90
C ARG A 57 1.54 19.23 14.32
N SER A 58 2.50 19.10 15.24
CA SER A 58 2.81 17.80 15.82
C SER A 58 1.59 17.16 16.47
N GLY A 59 1.33 15.88 16.15
CA GLY A 59 0.18 15.11 16.60
C GLY A 59 -1.09 15.29 15.76
N GLU A 60 -1.08 16.19 14.77
CA GLU A 60 -2.25 16.42 13.91
C GLU A 60 -2.23 15.50 12.69
N LEU A 61 -3.44 15.21 12.21
CA LEU A 61 -3.67 14.48 10.98
C LEU A 61 -3.50 15.44 9.78
N ILE A 62 -2.80 15.02 8.74
CA ILE A 62 -2.67 15.78 7.50
C ILE A 62 -4.03 15.81 6.80
N PRO A 63 -4.62 17.00 6.58
CA PRO A 63 -6.01 17.10 6.12
C PRO A 63 -6.18 16.91 4.61
N ALA A 64 -5.15 17.19 3.81
CA ALA A 64 -5.18 17.17 2.35
C ALA A 64 -3.82 16.72 1.82
N ASP A 65 -3.76 16.23 0.59
CA ASP A 65 -2.45 15.96 -0.04
C ASP A 65 -1.78 17.30 -0.36
N GLY A 66 -0.47 17.36 -0.16
CA GLY A 66 0.28 18.60 -0.39
C GLY A 66 1.79 18.41 -0.36
N VAL A 67 2.50 19.50 -0.67
CA VAL A 67 3.97 19.56 -0.65
C VAL A 67 4.42 20.50 0.47
N ILE A 68 5.44 20.11 1.22
CA ILE A 68 5.99 20.96 2.28
C ILE A 68 6.67 22.18 1.66
N VAL A 69 6.14 23.37 1.94
CA VAL A 69 6.73 24.65 1.50
C VAL A 69 7.68 25.23 2.53
N ASP A 70 7.48 24.90 3.82
CA ASP A 70 8.40 25.31 4.89
C ASP A 70 8.25 24.40 6.12
N GLY A 71 9.30 24.34 6.96
CA GLY A 71 9.33 23.52 8.15
C GLY A 71 10.04 22.18 7.94
N PHE A 72 10.07 21.39 9.01
CA PHE A 72 10.57 20.01 9.02
C PHE A 72 9.81 19.21 10.09
N GLY A 73 9.72 17.91 9.91
CA GLY A 73 9.00 17.06 10.85
C GLY A 73 9.31 15.58 10.68
N ALA A 74 8.55 14.75 11.37
CA ALA A 74 8.56 13.31 11.18
C ALA A 74 7.12 12.82 11.00
N LEU A 75 6.91 11.99 10.00
CA LEU A 75 5.62 11.49 9.57
C LEU A 75 5.46 10.04 10.02
N ASP A 76 4.36 9.74 10.70
CA ASP A 76 3.99 8.35 10.99
C ASP A 76 3.26 7.76 9.77
N LYS A 77 3.98 6.90 9.04
CA LYS A 77 3.44 6.18 7.88
C LYS A 77 2.86 4.81 8.24
N ALA A 78 2.94 4.38 9.50
CA ALA A 78 2.46 3.08 9.95
C ALA A 78 1.01 2.77 9.55
N PRO A 79 0.06 3.73 9.53
CA PRO A 79 -1.30 3.47 9.09
C PRO A 79 -1.43 3.05 7.61
N LEU A 80 -0.52 3.50 6.74
CA LEU A 80 -0.53 3.20 5.29
C LEU A 80 0.47 2.10 4.90
N THR A 81 1.67 2.08 5.49
CA THR A 81 2.75 1.18 5.07
C THR A 81 3.01 0.03 6.04
N GLY A 82 2.50 0.11 7.26
CA GLY A 82 2.78 -0.85 8.33
C GLY A 82 4.17 -0.69 8.98
N GLU A 83 4.97 0.30 8.57
CA GLU A 83 6.30 0.59 9.11
C GLU A 83 6.17 1.42 10.39
N SER A 84 6.77 0.93 11.49
CA SER A 84 6.64 1.55 12.82
C SER A 84 7.61 2.72 13.05
N VAL A 85 8.53 2.99 12.14
CA VAL A 85 9.53 4.06 12.30
C VAL A 85 9.04 5.31 11.59
N PRO A 86 8.87 6.46 12.30
CA PRO A 86 8.51 7.71 11.65
C PRO A 86 9.59 8.14 10.64
N VAL A 87 9.14 8.63 9.48
CA VAL A 87 10.01 9.09 8.40
C VAL A 87 10.19 10.60 8.53
N GLU A 88 11.44 11.05 8.56
CA GLU A 88 11.75 12.48 8.55
C GLU A 88 11.30 13.11 7.22
N VAL A 89 10.63 14.27 7.32
CA VAL A 89 10.13 15.03 6.18
C VAL A 89 10.62 16.47 6.23
N VAL A 90 10.98 16.99 5.08
CA VAL A 90 11.56 18.31 4.92
C VAL A 90 10.89 19.06 3.76
N LYS A 91 11.23 20.34 3.62
CA LYS A 91 10.73 21.17 2.52
C LYS A 91 10.94 20.52 1.15
N GLY A 92 9.87 20.42 0.38
CA GLY A 92 9.81 19.79 -0.95
C GLY A 92 9.29 18.35 -0.93
N ASP A 93 9.13 17.75 0.24
CA ASP A 93 8.55 16.41 0.36
C ASP A 93 7.03 16.48 0.22
N GLU A 94 6.47 15.41 -0.36
CA GLU A 94 5.04 15.24 -0.50
C GLU A 94 4.44 14.59 0.74
N LEU A 95 3.31 15.11 1.17
CA LEU A 95 2.52 14.58 2.26
C LEU A 95 1.15 14.14 1.77
N ASN A 96 0.73 12.97 2.23
CA ASN A 96 -0.58 12.42 1.91
C ASN A 96 -1.57 12.67 3.06
N ALA A 97 -2.81 12.95 2.71
CA ALA A 97 -3.91 13.06 3.65
C ALA A 97 -4.07 11.78 4.49
N GLY A 98 -4.50 11.94 5.74
CA GLY A 98 -4.78 10.80 6.63
C GLY A 98 -3.57 10.24 7.37
N LEU A 99 -2.36 10.78 7.16
CA LEU A 99 -1.18 10.46 7.97
C LEU A 99 -1.05 11.39 9.16
N VAL A 100 -0.36 10.96 10.21
CA VAL A 100 -0.14 11.76 11.42
C VAL A 100 1.27 12.36 11.39
N LEU A 101 1.37 13.67 11.57
CA LEU A 101 2.65 14.33 11.74
C LEU A 101 3.13 14.13 13.17
N SER A 102 4.14 13.26 13.39
CA SER A 102 4.65 12.94 14.73
C SER A 102 5.43 14.11 15.34
N THR A 103 6.20 14.84 14.54
CA THR A 103 6.92 16.06 14.94
C THR A 103 6.76 17.13 13.87
N GLY A 104 6.63 18.41 14.26
CA GLY A 104 6.43 19.55 13.37
C GLY A 104 6.58 20.87 14.14
N PRO A 105 6.13 22.01 13.63
CA PRO A 105 5.13 22.17 12.55
C PRO A 105 5.73 22.15 11.14
N VAL A 106 4.87 21.87 10.15
CA VAL A 106 5.18 22.04 8.73
C VAL A 106 4.09 22.87 8.04
N LEU A 107 4.49 23.64 7.05
CA LEU A 107 3.58 24.34 6.14
C LEU A 107 3.47 23.54 4.84
N ILE A 108 2.27 23.21 4.44
CA ILE A 108 2.00 22.43 3.23
C ILE A 108 1.19 23.27 2.23
N GLU A 109 1.59 23.24 0.96
CA GLU A 109 0.77 23.74 -0.14
C GLU A 109 -0.10 22.58 -0.64
N VAL A 110 -1.41 22.77 -0.62
CA VAL A 110 -2.40 21.74 -0.96
C VAL A 110 -2.37 21.43 -2.44
N THR A 111 -2.21 20.14 -2.77
CA THR A 111 -2.21 19.64 -4.16
C THR A 111 -3.48 18.88 -4.53
N ALA A 112 -4.15 18.22 -3.56
CA ALA A 112 -5.44 17.58 -3.77
C ALA A 112 -6.29 17.61 -2.49
N VAL A 113 -7.61 17.69 -2.65
CA VAL A 113 -8.59 17.77 -1.55
C VAL A 113 -9.74 16.77 -1.75
N GLY A 114 -10.38 16.35 -0.65
CA GLY A 114 -11.59 15.52 -0.68
C GLY A 114 -11.40 14.21 -1.43
N ASP A 115 -12.26 13.96 -2.41
CA ASP A 115 -12.27 12.73 -3.20
C ASP A 115 -11.05 12.59 -4.13
N GLU A 116 -10.35 13.68 -4.41
CA GLU A 116 -9.14 13.68 -5.24
C GLU A 116 -7.88 13.33 -4.45
N THR A 117 -7.97 13.20 -3.12
CA THR A 117 -6.83 12.78 -2.30
C THR A 117 -6.48 11.31 -2.55
N ARG A 118 -5.21 11.01 -2.39
CA ARG A 118 -4.69 9.63 -2.51
C ARG A 118 -5.37 8.66 -1.57
N LEU A 119 -5.67 9.11 -0.34
CA LEU A 119 -6.40 8.30 0.63
C LEU A 119 -7.82 7.96 0.13
N SER A 120 -8.52 8.92 -0.45
CA SER A 120 -9.86 8.69 -1.02
C SER A 120 -9.81 7.73 -2.21
N GLY A 121 -8.85 7.89 -3.10
CA GLY A 121 -8.61 6.93 -4.20
C GLY A 121 -8.34 5.50 -3.69
N LEU A 122 -7.55 5.34 -2.63
CA LEU A 122 -7.33 4.04 -1.98
C LEU A 122 -8.62 3.46 -1.37
N ILE A 123 -9.43 4.30 -0.72
CA ILE A 123 -10.71 3.89 -0.12
C ILE A 123 -11.69 3.46 -1.23
N GLU A 124 -11.78 4.21 -2.31
CA GLU A 124 -12.64 3.88 -3.45
C GLU A 124 -12.19 2.58 -4.14
N ALA A 125 -10.88 2.41 -4.36
CA ALA A 125 -10.31 1.15 -4.84
C ALA A 125 -10.66 -0.02 -3.91
N ILE A 126 -10.52 0.14 -2.58
CA ILE A 126 -10.91 -0.90 -1.61
C ILE A 126 -12.41 -1.19 -1.69
N HIS A 127 -13.25 -0.19 -1.89
CA HIS A 127 -14.69 -0.38 -2.05
C HIS A 127 -15.03 -1.11 -3.35
N SER A 128 -14.43 -0.75 -4.48
CA SER A 128 -14.61 -1.44 -5.77
C SER A 128 -14.12 -2.89 -5.72
N PHE A 129 -13.06 -3.16 -4.95
CA PHE A 129 -12.47 -4.49 -4.80
C PHE A 129 -13.30 -5.45 -3.93
N LYS A 130 -14.21 -4.94 -3.09
CA LYS A 130 -15.06 -5.79 -2.22
C LYS A 130 -16.12 -6.58 -2.98
N GLU A 131 -16.45 -6.22 -4.20
CA GLU A 131 -17.56 -6.83 -4.94
C GLU A 131 -17.20 -8.09 -5.73
N ASP A 132 -15.91 -8.36 -5.97
CA ASP A 132 -15.49 -9.55 -6.71
C ASP A 132 -15.46 -10.81 -5.85
N LYS A 133 -16.57 -11.55 -5.87
CA LYS A 133 -16.62 -12.87 -5.25
C LYS A 133 -15.68 -13.84 -5.96
N ALA A 134 -14.88 -14.55 -5.17
CA ALA A 134 -13.97 -15.57 -5.70
C ALA A 134 -14.73 -16.63 -6.55
N PRO A 135 -14.17 -17.08 -7.68
CA PRO A 135 -14.82 -18.06 -8.55
C PRO A 135 -15.27 -19.33 -7.83
N ILE A 136 -14.49 -19.82 -6.87
CA ILE A 136 -14.84 -20.99 -6.06
C ILE A 136 -16.06 -20.71 -5.18
N GLN A 137 -16.21 -19.51 -4.64
CA GLN A 137 -17.37 -19.12 -3.85
C GLN A 137 -18.64 -19.12 -4.69
N ASN A 138 -18.57 -18.59 -5.92
CA ASN A 138 -19.70 -18.63 -6.87
C ASN A 138 -20.09 -20.05 -7.25
N GLN A 139 -19.11 -20.97 -7.40
CA GLN A 139 -19.38 -22.39 -7.66
C GLN A 139 -20.06 -23.07 -6.47
N ILE A 140 -19.61 -22.78 -5.24
CA ILE A 140 -20.22 -23.31 -4.02
C ILE A 140 -21.67 -22.79 -3.87
N GLU A 141 -21.90 -21.52 -4.14
CA GLU A 141 -23.27 -20.94 -4.09
C GLU A 141 -24.19 -21.60 -5.12
N LYS A 142 -23.75 -21.79 -6.37
CA LYS A 142 -24.51 -22.49 -7.41
C LYS A 142 -24.79 -23.95 -7.04
N PHE A 143 -23.78 -24.65 -6.52
CA PHE A 143 -23.94 -26.01 -6.02
C PHE A 143 -24.99 -26.07 -4.91
N SER A 144 -24.92 -25.16 -3.94
CA SER A 144 -25.85 -25.11 -2.82
C SER A 144 -27.28 -24.81 -3.26
N ALA A 145 -27.47 -23.94 -4.28
CA ALA A 145 -28.78 -23.64 -4.84
C ALA A 145 -29.48 -24.87 -5.47
N ILE A 146 -28.69 -25.84 -5.98
CA ILE A 146 -29.21 -27.09 -6.54
C ILE A 146 -29.33 -28.15 -5.44
N TRP A 147 -28.33 -28.22 -4.56
CA TRP A 147 -28.23 -29.24 -3.51
C TRP A 147 -29.34 -29.16 -2.49
N VAL A 148 -29.69 -27.95 -2.02
CA VAL A 148 -30.74 -27.76 -0.98
C VAL A 148 -32.09 -28.30 -1.42
N PRO A 149 -32.65 -27.99 -2.60
CA PRO A 149 -33.88 -28.61 -3.06
C PRO A 149 -33.80 -30.14 -3.18
N ILE A 150 -32.66 -30.67 -3.67
CA ILE A 150 -32.45 -32.14 -3.76
C ILE A 150 -32.52 -32.78 -2.39
N VAL A 151 -31.88 -32.21 -1.39
CA VAL A 151 -31.90 -32.69 0.00
C VAL A 151 -33.32 -32.65 0.60
N LEU A 152 -34.04 -31.54 0.38
CA LEU A 152 -35.40 -31.39 0.90
C LEU A 152 -36.34 -32.48 0.35
N VAL A 153 -36.34 -32.68 -0.97
CA VAL A 153 -37.19 -33.67 -1.63
C VAL A 153 -36.65 -35.08 -1.40
N GLY A 154 -35.33 -35.28 -1.48
CA GLY A 154 -34.67 -36.58 -1.32
C GLY A 154 -34.87 -37.16 0.07
N ALA A 155 -34.81 -36.36 1.12
CA ALA A 155 -35.05 -36.84 2.49
C ALA A 155 -36.49 -37.41 2.66
N VAL A 156 -37.48 -36.76 2.08
CA VAL A 156 -38.88 -37.22 2.08
C VAL A 156 -39.00 -38.51 1.26
N ALA A 157 -38.36 -38.57 0.09
CA ALA A 157 -38.35 -39.76 -0.75
C ALA A 157 -37.68 -40.97 -0.06
N ILE A 158 -36.50 -40.75 0.56
CA ILE A 158 -35.78 -41.76 1.32
C ILE A 158 -36.67 -42.29 2.46
N TRP A 159 -37.32 -41.39 3.21
CA TRP A 159 -38.24 -41.79 4.27
C TRP A 159 -39.40 -42.61 3.72
N TYR A 160 -40.07 -42.17 2.64
CA TYR A 160 -41.23 -42.83 2.08
C TYR A 160 -40.91 -44.25 1.55
N PHE A 161 -39.79 -44.41 0.82
CA PHE A 161 -39.45 -45.67 0.19
C PHE A 161 -38.67 -46.62 1.11
N MET A 162 -37.84 -46.14 2.01
CA MET A 162 -36.98 -46.97 2.84
C MET A 162 -37.53 -47.15 4.25
N PHE A 163 -38.30 -46.22 4.78
CA PHE A 163 -38.74 -46.19 6.19
C PHE A 163 -40.23 -45.88 6.37
N PRO A 164 -41.17 -46.46 5.60
CA PRO A 164 -42.57 -46.08 5.57
C PRO A 164 -43.30 -46.24 6.90
N THR A 165 -42.77 -47.10 7.80
CA THR A 165 -43.34 -47.32 9.16
C THR A 165 -42.51 -46.69 10.26
N SER A 166 -41.41 -46.03 9.91
CA SER A 166 -40.47 -45.42 10.86
C SER A 166 -40.82 -43.99 11.21
N ASN A 167 -40.21 -43.52 12.30
CA ASN A 167 -40.39 -42.17 12.82
C ASN A 167 -40.02 -41.10 11.80
N TRP A 168 -40.91 -40.16 11.52
CA TRP A 168 -40.68 -39.00 10.62
C TRP A 168 -39.46 -38.12 11.02
N LYS A 169 -38.91 -38.30 12.25
CA LYS A 169 -37.69 -37.64 12.72
C LYS A 169 -36.49 -37.90 11.78
N ILE A 170 -36.48 -38.97 10.99
CA ILE A 170 -35.43 -39.25 9.99
C ILE A 170 -35.38 -38.15 8.92
N ILE A 171 -36.55 -37.59 8.51
CA ILE A 171 -36.61 -36.50 7.57
C ILE A 171 -35.87 -35.28 8.12
N LEU A 172 -36.19 -34.90 9.37
CA LEU A 172 -35.55 -33.75 10.05
C LEU A 172 -34.05 -34.01 10.22
N LEU A 173 -33.68 -35.21 10.60
CA LEU A 173 -32.28 -35.56 10.78
C LEU A 173 -31.50 -35.47 9.45
N LEU A 174 -32.05 -35.97 8.35
CA LEU A 174 -31.46 -35.85 7.02
C LEU A 174 -31.36 -34.36 6.58
N TRP A 175 -32.40 -33.55 6.82
CA TRP A 175 -32.35 -32.12 6.48
C TRP A 175 -31.24 -31.40 7.23
N VAL A 176 -31.03 -31.69 8.51
CA VAL A 176 -29.98 -31.07 9.30
C VAL A 176 -28.59 -31.55 8.85
N VAL A 177 -28.36 -32.88 8.76
CA VAL A 177 -27.03 -33.41 8.51
C VAL A 177 -26.56 -33.22 7.07
N ALA A 178 -27.49 -33.08 6.11
CA ALA A 178 -27.17 -32.84 4.71
C ALA A 178 -27.11 -31.34 4.36
N CYS A 179 -27.27 -30.45 5.34
CA CYS A 179 -27.08 -29.02 5.13
C CYS A 179 -25.66 -28.73 4.63
N PRO A 180 -25.45 -27.88 3.58
CA PRO A 180 -24.13 -27.53 3.08
C PRO A 180 -23.50 -26.34 3.84
N CYS A 181 -23.88 -26.11 5.11
CA CYS A 181 -23.48 -24.95 5.90
C CYS A 181 -21.96 -24.82 6.03
N GLY A 182 -21.27 -25.95 6.30
CA GLY A 182 -19.80 -26.00 6.35
C GLY A 182 -19.14 -25.69 5.00
N LEU A 183 -19.77 -26.09 3.90
CA LEU A 183 -19.26 -25.86 2.55
C LEU A 183 -19.35 -24.35 2.17
N LEU A 184 -20.45 -23.69 2.53
CA LEU A 184 -20.61 -22.24 2.30
C LEU A 184 -19.54 -21.41 3.02
N LEU A 185 -19.16 -21.81 4.22
CA LEU A 185 -18.10 -21.17 4.99
C LEU A 185 -16.69 -21.61 4.61
N ALA A 186 -16.56 -22.72 3.88
CA ALA A 186 -15.27 -23.32 3.53
C ALA A 186 -14.35 -22.38 2.75
N ALA A 187 -14.91 -21.53 1.90
CA ALA A 187 -14.17 -20.52 1.12
C ALA A 187 -14.19 -19.15 1.81
N ALA A 188 -15.33 -18.70 2.32
CA ALA A 188 -15.49 -17.36 2.85
C ALA A 188 -14.53 -17.06 4.01
N MET A 189 -14.38 -17.98 4.95
CA MET A 189 -13.52 -17.77 6.13
C MET A 189 -12.02 -17.70 5.80
N PRO A 190 -11.41 -18.60 5.01
CA PRO A 190 -10.02 -18.46 4.58
C PRO A 190 -9.75 -17.16 3.80
N HIS A 191 -10.66 -16.77 2.89
CA HIS A 191 -10.51 -15.52 2.11
C HIS A 191 -10.50 -14.30 3.03
N ALA A 192 -11.52 -14.15 3.89
CA ALA A 192 -11.61 -13.01 4.81
C ALA A 192 -10.39 -12.92 5.74
N ALA A 193 -9.94 -14.05 6.28
CA ALA A 193 -8.77 -14.10 7.15
C ALA A 193 -7.46 -13.76 6.41
N ALA A 194 -7.30 -14.24 5.17
CA ALA A 194 -6.12 -13.96 4.36
C ALA A 194 -6.10 -12.50 3.89
N LEU A 195 -7.23 -11.94 3.42
CA LEU A 195 -7.34 -10.52 3.06
C LEU A 195 -7.04 -9.61 4.24
N SER A 196 -7.60 -9.90 5.42
CA SER A 196 -7.29 -9.16 6.65
C SER A 196 -5.80 -9.24 7.02
N ARG A 197 -5.13 -10.37 6.77
CA ARG A 197 -3.68 -10.50 7.02
C ARG A 197 -2.87 -9.77 5.95
N ALA A 198 -3.22 -9.86 4.67
CA ALA A 198 -2.58 -9.16 3.57
C ALA A 198 -2.62 -7.64 3.80
N SER A 199 -3.77 -7.10 4.22
CA SER A 199 -3.92 -5.69 4.56
C SER A 199 -2.98 -5.26 5.70
N ARG A 200 -2.80 -6.11 6.74
CA ARG A 200 -1.83 -5.82 7.82
C ARG A 200 -0.37 -5.94 7.39
N MET A 201 -0.09 -6.60 6.28
CA MET A 201 1.23 -6.64 5.63
C MET A 201 1.43 -5.44 4.70
N GLY A 202 0.47 -4.51 4.64
CA GLY A 202 0.50 -3.35 3.76
C GLY A 202 0.03 -3.63 2.33
N ALA A 203 -0.46 -4.84 2.02
CA ALA A 203 -0.96 -5.17 0.68
C ALA A 203 -2.46 -4.90 0.56
N VAL A 204 -2.87 -4.13 -0.43
CA VAL A 204 -4.27 -3.95 -0.84
C VAL A 204 -4.56 -4.91 -1.98
N VAL A 205 -5.45 -5.87 -1.75
CA VAL A 205 -5.76 -6.94 -2.69
C VAL A 205 -7.20 -6.79 -3.20
N ARG A 206 -7.40 -6.88 -4.51
CA ARG A 206 -8.69 -6.68 -5.21
C ARG A 206 -9.78 -7.71 -4.83
N GLY A 207 -9.42 -8.77 -4.14
CA GLY A 207 -10.37 -9.77 -3.63
C GLY A 207 -9.75 -11.14 -3.42
N GLY A 208 -10.54 -12.05 -2.83
CA GLY A 208 -10.10 -13.42 -2.55
C GLY A 208 -9.73 -14.21 -3.81
N SER A 209 -10.34 -13.90 -4.96
CA SER A 209 -10.04 -14.51 -6.26
C SER A 209 -8.59 -14.30 -6.67
N ILE A 210 -8.04 -13.12 -6.39
CA ILE A 210 -6.66 -12.78 -6.71
C ILE A 210 -5.69 -13.59 -5.86
N LEU A 211 -5.98 -13.77 -4.56
CA LEU A 211 -5.16 -14.64 -3.71
C LEU A 211 -5.23 -16.12 -4.17
N GLU A 212 -6.37 -16.59 -4.70
CA GLU A 212 -6.44 -17.93 -5.30
C GLU A 212 -5.54 -18.04 -6.54
N LYS A 213 -5.56 -17.05 -7.44
CA LYS A 213 -4.67 -16.99 -8.61
C LYS A 213 -3.21 -16.90 -8.18
N LEU A 214 -2.89 -16.00 -7.25
CA LEU A 214 -1.54 -15.83 -6.71
C LEU A 214 -0.96 -17.15 -6.18
N SER A 215 -1.77 -17.98 -5.52
CA SER A 215 -1.33 -19.29 -5.02
C SER A 215 -0.90 -20.30 -6.11
N LYS A 216 -1.28 -20.04 -7.35
CA LYS A 216 -1.00 -20.89 -8.52
C LYS A 216 0.12 -20.34 -9.40
N VAL A 217 0.62 -19.14 -9.11
CA VAL A 217 1.71 -18.50 -9.87
C VAL A 217 2.93 -19.41 -9.88
N ASN A 218 3.47 -19.63 -11.07
CA ASN A 218 4.68 -20.40 -11.31
C ASN A 218 5.73 -19.65 -12.15
N HIS A 219 5.39 -18.44 -12.62
CA HIS A 219 6.28 -17.57 -13.39
C HIS A 219 6.11 -16.11 -12.96
N VAL A 220 7.21 -15.47 -12.59
CA VAL A 220 7.24 -14.08 -12.10
C VAL A 220 8.04 -13.22 -13.06
N LEU A 221 7.43 -12.12 -13.50
CA LEU A 221 8.04 -11.09 -14.32
C LEU A 221 8.22 -9.85 -13.46
N LEU A 222 9.45 -9.36 -13.35
CA LEU A 222 9.80 -8.22 -12.50
C LEU A 222 10.26 -7.06 -13.39
N ASP A 223 9.61 -5.91 -13.26
CA ASP A 223 10.24 -4.71 -13.81
C ASP A 223 11.47 -4.33 -12.98
N LYS A 224 12.48 -3.73 -13.64
CA LYS A 224 13.72 -3.31 -12.99
C LYS A 224 13.54 -1.96 -12.28
N THR A 225 13.15 -0.94 -13.04
CA THR A 225 13.25 0.46 -12.62
C THR A 225 12.06 0.88 -11.73
N GLY A 226 12.34 1.40 -10.51
CA GLY A 226 11.29 1.75 -9.56
C GLY A 226 10.68 0.55 -8.83
N THR A 227 10.95 -0.69 -9.26
CA THR A 227 10.46 -1.94 -8.65
C THR A 227 11.57 -2.66 -7.89
N LEU A 228 12.60 -3.15 -8.59
CA LEU A 228 13.78 -3.80 -8.00
C LEU A 228 14.87 -2.79 -7.63
N THR A 229 14.85 -1.61 -8.23
CA THR A 229 15.71 -0.48 -7.88
C THR A 229 14.92 0.61 -7.17
N SER A 230 15.61 1.48 -6.42
CA SER A 230 14.97 2.58 -5.70
C SER A 230 14.32 3.62 -6.63
N GLY A 231 14.72 3.62 -7.92
CA GLY A 231 14.35 4.64 -8.89
C GLY A 231 14.96 6.02 -8.61
N LYS A 232 15.61 6.17 -7.46
CA LYS A 232 16.32 7.40 -7.07
C LYS A 232 17.78 7.30 -7.50
N PRO A 233 18.37 8.36 -8.11
CA PRO A 233 19.78 8.36 -8.42
C PRO A 233 20.60 8.42 -7.12
N ILE A 234 21.72 7.69 -7.10
CA ILE A 234 22.74 7.79 -6.04
C ILE A 234 24.07 8.23 -6.62
N VAL A 235 24.93 8.84 -5.79
CA VAL A 235 26.31 9.16 -6.18
C VAL A 235 27.11 7.86 -6.25
N GLY A 236 27.46 7.42 -7.46
CA GLY A 236 28.25 6.22 -7.70
C GLY A 236 29.73 6.42 -7.46
N SER A 237 30.33 7.39 -8.12
CA SER A 237 31.74 7.73 -7.93
C SER A 237 31.99 9.24 -8.03
N ILE A 238 33.07 9.69 -7.39
CA ILE A 238 33.51 11.08 -7.46
C ILE A 238 34.99 11.11 -7.88
N THR A 239 35.24 11.60 -9.08
CA THR A 239 36.60 11.79 -9.61
C THR A 239 37.05 13.23 -9.36
N ILE A 240 38.16 13.42 -8.67
CA ILE A 240 38.67 14.73 -8.27
C ILE A 240 39.85 15.12 -9.19
N ALA A 241 39.92 16.39 -9.63
CA ALA A 241 41.05 16.92 -10.37
C ALA A 241 42.33 16.87 -9.52
N LYS A 242 43.45 16.58 -10.15
CA LYS A 242 44.76 16.51 -9.46
C LYS A 242 45.05 17.78 -8.66
N GLY A 243 45.47 17.62 -7.40
CA GLY A 243 45.76 18.74 -6.48
C GLY A 243 44.56 19.38 -5.79
N ARG A 244 43.36 18.82 -5.93
CA ARG A 244 42.16 19.29 -5.20
C ARG A 244 41.80 18.35 -4.04
N GLN A 245 41.22 18.92 -3.00
CA GLN A 245 40.77 18.14 -1.82
C GLN A 245 39.37 17.60 -2.03
N ARG A 246 39.20 16.27 -1.83
CA ARG A 246 37.94 15.57 -2.07
C ARG A 246 36.79 16.16 -1.23
N ASN A 247 36.96 16.23 0.08
CA ASN A 247 35.87 16.70 0.98
C ASN A 247 35.49 18.15 0.72
N ALA A 248 36.43 19.02 0.32
CA ALA A 248 36.14 20.40 -0.04
C ALA A 248 35.30 20.50 -1.33
N ALA A 249 35.57 19.64 -2.33
CA ALA A 249 34.78 19.59 -3.56
C ALA A 249 33.38 19.08 -3.28
N ILE A 250 33.23 18.02 -2.47
CA ILE A 250 31.93 17.45 -2.09
C ILE A 250 31.12 18.49 -1.29
N ALA A 251 31.71 19.15 -0.29
CA ALA A 251 31.04 20.21 0.47
C ALA A 251 30.59 21.37 -0.41
N LEU A 252 31.36 21.72 -1.45
CA LEU A 252 31.03 22.79 -2.36
C LEU A 252 29.86 22.40 -3.30
N ALA A 253 29.82 21.17 -3.80
CA ALA A 253 28.70 20.65 -4.56
C ALA A 253 27.42 20.66 -3.74
N GLY A 254 27.45 20.17 -2.50
CA GLY A 254 26.28 20.22 -1.62
C GLY A 254 25.84 21.65 -1.27
N GLY A 255 26.80 22.59 -1.19
CA GLY A 255 26.47 24.01 -1.01
C GLY A 255 25.71 24.62 -2.17
N LEU A 256 25.97 24.20 -3.41
CA LEU A 256 25.25 24.61 -4.63
C LEU A 256 23.86 23.96 -4.68
N GLU A 257 23.76 22.69 -4.36
CA GLU A 257 22.56 21.87 -4.52
C GLU A 257 21.56 22.00 -3.35
N LYS A 258 21.95 22.70 -2.27
CA LYS A 258 21.11 22.79 -1.04
C LYS A 258 19.69 23.31 -1.26
N ARG A 259 19.42 24.03 -2.36
CA ARG A 259 18.12 24.61 -2.69
C ARG A 259 17.48 24.01 -3.94
N SER A 260 18.13 23.05 -4.56
CA SER A 260 17.63 22.40 -5.77
C SER A 260 16.72 21.23 -5.41
N SER A 261 15.58 21.12 -6.09
CA SER A 261 14.66 19.97 -5.99
C SER A 261 15.00 18.87 -7.01
N HIS A 262 16.11 19.02 -7.76
CA HIS A 262 16.49 18.02 -8.76
C HIS A 262 16.92 16.71 -8.09
N PRO A 263 16.56 15.52 -8.64
CA PRO A 263 16.94 14.22 -8.06
C PRO A 263 18.45 14.05 -7.83
N TYR A 264 19.30 14.61 -8.70
CA TYR A 264 20.75 14.59 -8.49
C TYR A 264 21.20 15.47 -7.32
N ALA A 265 20.47 16.53 -7.02
CA ALA A 265 20.75 17.36 -5.85
C ALA A 265 20.53 16.57 -4.56
N HIS A 266 19.40 15.87 -4.46
CA HIS A 266 19.13 14.98 -3.33
C HIS A 266 20.22 13.91 -3.19
N ALA A 267 20.62 13.24 -4.29
CA ALA A 267 21.69 12.25 -4.26
C ALA A 267 23.03 12.83 -3.74
N VAL A 268 23.37 14.08 -4.10
CA VAL A 268 24.56 14.76 -3.60
C VAL A 268 24.44 15.07 -2.11
N LEU A 269 23.28 15.54 -1.65
CA LEU A 269 23.04 15.88 -0.25
C LEU A 269 23.03 14.62 0.63
N ASP A 270 22.37 13.56 0.22
CA ASP A 270 22.37 12.25 0.90
C ASP A 270 23.80 11.68 1.01
N TYR A 271 24.61 11.85 -0.06
CA TYR A 271 26.01 11.45 -0.04
C TYR A 271 26.80 12.25 1.00
N LEU A 272 26.60 13.58 1.08
CA LEU A 272 27.26 14.42 2.08
C LEU A 272 26.90 13.95 3.50
N GLU A 273 25.63 13.70 3.75
CA GLU A 273 25.14 13.22 5.04
C GLU A 273 25.79 11.89 5.43
N SER A 274 25.81 10.91 4.51
CA SER A 274 26.44 9.61 4.73
C SER A 274 27.93 9.71 5.09
N GLN A 275 28.62 10.75 4.57
CA GLN A 275 30.03 11.01 4.84
C GLN A 275 30.26 12.00 6.01
N SER A 276 29.18 12.46 6.66
CA SER A 276 29.23 13.49 7.71
C SER A 276 29.97 14.77 7.27
N ILE A 277 29.76 15.19 6.01
CA ILE A 277 30.34 16.39 5.43
C ILE A 277 29.30 17.49 5.42
N ASN A 278 29.60 18.65 6.04
CA ASN A 278 28.70 19.79 6.00
C ASN A 278 28.81 20.54 4.66
N PRO A 279 27.68 20.97 4.04
CA PRO A 279 27.69 21.79 2.84
C PRO A 279 28.44 23.11 3.04
N SER A 280 29.22 23.52 2.04
CA SER A 280 29.91 24.82 2.06
C SER A 280 28.93 25.98 1.83
N SER A 281 29.24 27.15 2.40
CA SER A 281 28.47 28.37 2.11
C SER A 281 28.72 28.83 0.65
N VAL A 282 27.65 28.93 -0.12
CA VAL A 282 27.64 29.45 -1.50
C VAL A 282 26.63 30.60 -1.58
N ALA A 283 27.04 31.72 -2.17
CA ALA A 283 26.19 32.88 -2.34
C ALA A 283 25.65 32.97 -3.78
N GLY A 284 24.51 33.64 -3.97
CA GLY A 284 23.95 33.93 -5.29
C GLY A 284 23.63 32.68 -6.10
N ILE A 285 23.04 31.67 -5.44
CA ILE A 285 22.65 30.41 -6.10
C ILE A 285 21.50 30.73 -7.07
N THR A 286 21.67 30.33 -8.33
CA THR A 286 20.68 30.46 -9.40
C THR A 286 20.71 29.25 -10.29
N ASP A 287 19.55 28.80 -10.73
CA ASP A 287 19.42 27.73 -11.72
C ASP A 287 19.85 28.24 -13.08
N ILE A 288 20.57 27.39 -13.81
CA ILE A 288 20.99 27.62 -15.18
C ILE A 288 20.63 26.41 -16.04
N GLU A 289 20.81 26.52 -17.35
CA GLU A 289 20.58 25.41 -18.25
C GLU A 289 21.43 24.19 -17.84
N ALA A 290 20.76 23.10 -17.49
CA ALA A 290 21.33 21.83 -17.06
C ALA A 290 22.25 21.89 -15.82
N GLY A 291 21.96 22.76 -14.86
CA GLY A 291 22.71 22.82 -13.61
C GLY A 291 22.44 24.05 -12.75
N VAL A 292 23.32 24.27 -11.78
CA VAL A 292 23.23 25.34 -10.79
C VAL A 292 24.53 26.14 -10.77
N LYS A 293 24.38 27.47 -10.60
CA LYS A 293 25.48 28.44 -10.51
C LYS A 293 25.45 29.15 -9.17
N GLY A 294 26.64 29.49 -8.66
CA GLY A 294 26.77 30.31 -7.45
C GLY A 294 28.17 30.89 -7.33
N PHE A 295 28.46 31.52 -6.17
CA PHE A 295 29.76 32.12 -5.87
C PHE A 295 30.31 31.60 -4.54
N SER A 296 31.57 31.16 -4.57
CA SER A 296 32.30 30.74 -3.37
C SER A 296 33.64 31.46 -3.31
N SER A 297 33.85 32.23 -2.23
CA SER A 297 35.04 33.06 -2.03
C SER A 297 35.30 34.01 -3.20
N GLY A 298 34.26 34.66 -3.71
CA GLY A 298 34.33 35.61 -4.84
C GLY A 298 34.56 34.98 -6.22
N LYS A 299 34.64 33.67 -6.33
CA LYS A 299 34.81 32.92 -7.57
C LYS A 299 33.52 32.24 -7.97
N GLU A 300 33.25 32.23 -9.27
CA GLU A 300 32.13 31.53 -9.85
C GLU A 300 32.31 30.01 -9.68
N VAL A 301 31.24 29.35 -9.27
CA VAL A 301 31.16 27.89 -9.14
C VAL A 301 29.91 27.40 -9.87
N LEU A 302 30.06 26.34 -10.64
CA LEU A 302 28.95 25.71 -11.36
C LEU A 302 28.92 24.22 -11.00
N PHE A 303 27.71 23.70 -10.88
CA PHE A 303 27.49 22.25 -10.90
C PHE A 303 26.56 21.97 -12.08
N ILE A 304 27.12 21.44 -13.16
CA ILE A 304 26.45 21.31 -14.45
C ILE A 304 26.59 19.90 -15.01
N ARG A 305 25.65 19.49 -15.86
CA ARG A 305 25.77 18.22 -16.60
C ARG A 305 27.06 18.23 -17.43
N ALA A 306 27.79 17.10 -17.43
CA ALA A 306 29.16 17.02 -17.97
C ALA A 306 29.25 17.35 -19.48
N ASP A 307 28.21 17.10 -20.29
CA ASP A 307 28.14 17.42 -21.72
C ASP A 307 28.10 18.94 -21.99
N MET A 308 27.68 19.75 -21.00
CA MET A 308 27.63 21.20 -21.10
C MET A 308 28.97 21.91 -20.90
N ALA A 309 30.02 21.17 -20.52
CA ALA A 309 31.34 21.72 -20.26
C ALA A 309 31.89 22.58 -21.42
N LYS A 310 31.68 22.15 -22.65
CA LYS A 310 32.11 22.91 -23.86
C LYS A 310 31.33 24.21 -24.00
N LYS A 311 30.02 24.22 -23.75
CA LYS A 311 29.16 25.39 -23.87
C LYS A 311 29.56 26.48 -22.87
N HIS A 312 29.97 26.08 -21.66
CA HIS A 312 30.43 26.97 -20.60
C HIS A 312 31.94 27.25 -20.64
N SER A 313 32.67 26.84 -21.70
CA SER A 313 34.11 27.06 -21.85
C SER A 313 34.93 26.55 -20.65
N ILE A 314 34.53 25.39 -20.10
CA ILE A 314 35.19 24.79 -18.93
C ILE A 314 36.45 24.04 -19.36
N THR A 315 37.58 24.33 -18.70
CA THR A 315 38.80 23.57 -18.84
C THR A 315 38.71 22.25 -18.05
N VAL A 316 38.83 21.13 -18.74
CA VAL A 316 38.69 19.79 -18.16
C VAL A 316 40.07 19.09 -18.17
N SER A 317 40.51 18.58 -17.03
CA SER A 317 41.72 17.80 -16.90
C SER A 317 41.56 16.38 -17.49
N GLU A 318 42.65 15.76 -17.94
CA GLU A 318 42.64 14.44 -18.60
C GLU A 318 41.92 13.37 -17.77
N ASN A 319 42.20 13.29 -16.47
CA ASN A 319 41.57 12.31 -15.56
C ASN A 319 40.04 12.49 -15.43
N ILE A 320 39.56 13.74 -15.47
CA ILE A 320 38.10 13.99 -15.48
C ILE A 320 37.51 13.67 -16.85
N ALA A 321 38.21 13.98 -17.95
CA ALA A 321 37.74 13.67 -19.29
C ALA A 321 37.62 12.16 -19.52
N GLU A 322 38.57 11.38 -19.04
CA GLU A 322 38.50 9.91 -19.06
C GLU A 322 37.31 9.39 -18.24
N ALA A 323 37.10 9.93 -17.02
CA ALA A 323 35.98 9.55 -16.17
C ALA A 323 34.62 9.90 -16.82
N VAL A 324 34.52 11.03 -17.55
CA VAL A 324 33.29 11.36 -18.32
C VAL A 324 33.02 10.32 -19.40
N LYS A 325 34.04 9.92 -20.16
CA LYS A 325 33.89 8.89 -21.19
C LYS A 325 33.48 7.54 -20.61
N GLN A 326 34.09 7.16 -19.48
CA GLN A 326 33.73 5.93 -18.80
C GLN A 326 32.28 5.97 -18.30
N ALA A 327 31.85 7.06 -17.65
CA ALA A 327 30.47 7.21 -17.19
C ALA A 327 29.46 7.13 -18.35
N GLN A 328 29.78 7.74 -19.50
CA GLN A 328 28.95 7.65 -20.70
C GLN A 328 28.89 6.22 -21.27
N SER A 329 30.03 5.51 -21.28
CA SER A 329 30.11 4.11 -21.71
C SER A 329 29.25 3.20 -20.81
N ASP A 330 29.23 3.48 -19.51
CA ASP A 330 28.52 2.69 -18.50
C ASP A 330 27.03 3.10 -18.40
N GLY A 331 26.61 4.13 -19.14
CA GLY A 331 25.22 4.63 -19.10
C GLY A 331 24.88 5.43 -17.83
N TYR A 332 25.87 5.92 -17.08
CA TYR A 332 25.67 6.69 -15.87
C TYR A 332 25.44 8.17 -16.15
N GLY A 333 24.60 8.82 -15.34
CA GLY A 333 24.52 10.26 -15.30
C GLY A 333 25.85 10.87 -14.82
N ALA A 334 26.23 12.03 -15.33
CA ALA A 334 27.47 12.69 -14.93
C ALA A 334 27.28 14.19 -14.81
N SER A 335 27.61 14.77 -13.63
CA SER A 335 27.64 16.20 -13.37
C SER A 335 29.04 16.66 -12.95
N MET A 336 29.42 17.80 -13.45
CA MET A 336 30.74 18.39 -13.27
C MET A 336 30.68 19.60 -12.33
N LEU A 337 31.44 19.54 -11.26
CA LEU A 337 31.68 20.70 -10.41
C LEU A 337 32.84 21.52 -10.95
N THR A 338 32.63 22.83 -11.13
CA THR A 338 33.65 23.73 -11.64
C THR A 338 33.88 24.89 -10.66
N LYS A 339 35.06 25.47 -10.71
CA LYS A 339 35.42 26.71 -10.02
C LYS A 339 36.34 27.53 -10.91
N ASP A 340 35.96 28.77 -11.18
CA ASP A 340 36.77 29.67 -12.00
C ASP A 340 37.05 29.09 -13.41
N SER A 341 35.99 28.58 -14.06
CA SER A 341 36.03 27.91 -15.38
C SER A 341 36.95 26.66 -15.47
N GLN A 342 37.30 26.09 -14.32
CA GLN A 342 38.07 24.83 -14.27
C GLN A 342 37.25 23.73 -13.64
N ALA A 343 37.22 22.55 -14.26
CA ALA A 343 36.63 21.36 -13.67
C ALA A 343 37.43 20.92 -12.44
N ILE A 344 36.80 20.80 -11.28
CA ILE A 344 37.45 20.40 -10.06
C ILE A 344 37.00 19.01 -9.57
N ALA A 345 35.81 18.56 -9.96
CA ALA A 345 35.29 17.22 -9.67
C ALA A 345 34.25 16.79 -10.69
N LEU A 346 34.14 15.48 -10.91
CA LEU A 346 33.07 14.83 -11.63
C LEU A 346 32.32 13.92 -10.66
N PHE A 347 31.01 14.04 -10.62
CA PHE A 347 30.09 13.18 -9.89
C PHE A 347 29.39 12.27 -10.90
N THR A 348 29.46 10.96 -10.74
CA THR A 348 28.67 10.03 -11.52
C THR A 348 27.46 9.57 -10.71
N PHE A 349 26.32 9.45 -11.38
CA PHE A 349 25.07 9.05 -10.76
C PHE A 349 24.64 7.70 -11.32
N ILE A 350 24.36 6.77 -10.42
CA ILE A 350 23.86 5.44 -10.73
C ILE A 350 22.36 5.46 -10.45
N HIS A 351 21.58 4.98 -11.41
CA HIS A 351 20.11 4.86 -11.27
C HIS A 351 19.68 3.45 -10.84
N ASP A 352 20.65 2.53 -10.71
CA ASP A 352 20.43 1.10 -10.49
C ASP A 352 20.70 0.66 -9.05
N ASP A 353 20.48 1.54 -8.06
CA ASP A 353 20.60 1.12 -6.67
C ASP A 353 19.54 0.06 -6.35
N THR A 354 20.04 -1.14 -5.98
CA THR A 354 19.17 -2.29 -5.69
C THR A 354 18.37 -1.98 -4.44
N ARG A 355 17.03 -1.95 -4.56
CA ARG A 355 16.14 -1.75 -3.42
C ARG A 355 16.36 -2.86 -2.39
N GLU A 356 16.35 -2.48 -1.11
CA GLU A 356 16.46 -3.44 -0.01
C GLU A 356 15.34 -4.49 -0.11
N GLY A 357 15.71 -5.78 0.01
CA GLY A 357 14.77 -6.89 -0.14
C GLY A 357 14.61 -7.45 -1.55
N SER A 358 15.17 -6.82 -2.59
CA SER A 358 15.05 -7.31 -3.98
C SER A 358 15.76 -8.64 -4.21
N LYS A 359 16.92 -8.84 -3.61
CA LYS A 359 17.64 -10.13 -3.67
C LYS A 359 16.85 -11.23 -2.94
N GLU A 360 16.34 -10.92 -1.78
CA GLU A 360 15.52 -11.81 -0.96
C GLU A 360 14.21 -12.17 -1.67
N LEU A 361 13.59 -11.23 -2.38
CA LEU A 361 12.43 -11.47 -3.24
C LEU A 361 12.75 -12.53 -4.30
N ILE A 362 13.79 -12.30 -5.09
CA ILE A 362 14.20 -13.18 -6.20
C ILE A 362 14.54 -14.57 -5.67
N HIS A 363 15.43 -14.67 -4.68
CA HIS A 363 15.78 -15.94 -4.06
C HIS A 363 14.59 -16.63 -3.38
N GLY A 364 13.68 -15.84 -2.82
CA GLY A 364 12.45 -16.35 -2.22
C GLY A 364 11.57 -17.08 -3.22
N PHE A 365 11.37 -16.55 -4.41
CA PHE A 365 10.58 -17.22 -5.46
C PHE A 365 11.33 -18.42 -6.07
N ILE A 366 12.62 -18.28 -6.39
CA ILE A 366 13.42 -19.38 -6.92
C ILE A 366 13.43 -20.59 -5.98
N SER A 367 13.60 -20.35 -4.66
CA SER A 367 13.58 -21.42 -3.66
C SER A 367 12.25 -22.17 -3.56
N ARG A 368 11.17 -21.57 -4.08
CA ARG A 368 9.83 -22.19 -4.17
C ARG A 368 9.57 -22.87 -5.52
N GLY A 369 10.59 -22.93 -6.40
CA GLY A 369 10.49 -23.53 -7.73
C GLY A 369 9.74 -22.64 -8.74
N ILE A 370 9.65 -21.32 -8.48
CA ILE A 370 9.00 -20.35 -9.35
C ILE A 370 10.07 -19.75 -10.26
N SER A 371 9.79 -19.69 -11.56
CA SER A 371 10.66 -19.02 -12.53
C SER A 371 10.58 -17.52 -12.38
N VAL A 372 11.73 -16.83 -12.48
CA VAL A 372 11.82 -15.37 -12.36
C VAL A 372 12.51 -14.81 -13.59
N GLU A 373 11.90 -13.83 -14.24
CA GLU A 373 12.47 -13.04 -15.34
C GLU A 373 12.45 -11.56 -14.99
N ILE A 374 13.48 -10.82 -15.41
CA ILE A 374 13.53 -9.35 -15.33
C ILE A 374 13.24 -8.78 -16.71
N ILE A 375 12.30 -7.86 -16.82
CA ILE A 375 11.93 -7.14 -18.04
C ILE A 375 12.10 -5.65 -17.82
N SER A 376 12.76 -4.94 -18.76
CA SER A 376 13.03 -3.51 -18.61
C SER A 376 13.14 -2.80 -19.95
N GLY A 377 12.83 -1.50 -19.96
CA GLY A 377 13.11 -0.60 -21.07
C GLY A 377 14.59 -0.20 -21.19
N ASP A 378 15.38 -0.46 -20.15
CA ASP A 378 16.82 -0.15 -20.14
C ASP A 378 17.60 -1.02 -21.12
N SER A 379 18.83 -0.58 -21.45
CA SER A 379 19.70 -1.33 -22.38
C SER A 379 19.91 -2.78 -21.90
N GLN A 380 20.00 -3.71 -22.84
CA GLN A 380 20.24 -5.13 -22.54
C GLN A 380 21.46 -5.34 -21.63
N SER A 381 22.53 -4.59 -21.83
CA SER A 381 23.76 -4.67 -21.02
C SER A 381 23.51 -4.26 -19.55
N SER A 382 22.71 -3.22 -19.32
CA SER A 382 22.32 -2.77 -17.97
C SER A 382 21.50 -3.84 -17.25
N VAL A 383 20.48 -4.38 -17.92
CA VAL A 383 19.60 -5.40 -17.33
C VAL A 383 20.36 -6.70 -17.04
N THR A 384 21.25 -7.12 -17.94
CA THR A 384 22.13 -8.29 -17.74
C THR A 384 23.06 -8.09 -16.55
N SER A 385 23.70 -6.93 -16.44
CA SER A 385 24.57 -6.61 -15.31
C SER A 385 23.80 -6.63 -13.98
N PHE A 386 22.61 -6.05 -13.96
CA PHE A 386 21.73 -6.07 -12.77
C PHE A 386 21.32 -7.50 -12.41
N ALA A 387 20.86 -8.32 -13.38
CA ALA A 387 20.46 -9.71 -13.16
C ALA A 387 21.61 -10.53 -12.53
N ASN A 388 22.81 -10.40 -13.05
CA ASN A 388 24.01 -11.03 -12.49
C ASN A 388 24.28 -10.58 -11.04
N SER A 389 24.06 -9.29 -10.72
CA SER A 389 24.25 -8.73 -9.36
C SER A 389 23.28 -9.30 -8.34
N VAL A 390 22.09 -9.71 -8.78
CA VAL A 390 21.04 -10.33 -7.94
C VAL A 390 20.99 -11.85 -8.04
N GLY A 391 21.93 -12.46 -8.75
CA GLY A 391 22.10 -13.92 -8.85
C GLY A 391 21.19 -14.61 -9.86
N LEU A 392 20.67 -13.88 -10.86
CA LEU A 392 19.89 -14.43 -11.97
C LEU A 392 20.77 -14.66 -13.20
N PRO A 393 20.51 -15.75 -13.98
CA PRO A 393 21.23 -16.00 -15.23
C PRO A 393 20.85 -14.97 -16.32
N GLU A 394 21.78 -14.66 -17.22
CA GLU A 394 21.57 -13.69 -18.31
C GLU A 394 20.34 -14.00 -19.17
N SER A 395 20.02 -15.29 -19.35
CA SER A 395 18.86 -15.73 -20.14
C SER A 395 17.50 -15.30 -19.58
N THR A 396 17.46 -14.84 -18.33
CA THR A 396 16.25 -14.36 -17.65
C THR A 396 16.17 -12.83 -17.60
N ALA A 397 17.09 -12.14 -18.29
CA ALA A 397 17.21 -10.68 -18.31
C ALA A 397 16.88 -10.15 -19.70
N LEU A 398 15.81 -9.38 -19.83
CA LEU A 398 15.35 -8.79 -21.09
C LEU A 398 15.36 -7.27 -20.99
N GLY A 399 16.19 -6.64 -21.80
CA GLY A 399 16.33 -5.19 -21.87
C GLY A 399 15.92 -4.63 -23.23
N GLY A 400 15.75 -3.30 -23.28
CA GLY A 400 15.37 -2.58 -24.50
C GLY A 400 13.92 -2.77 -24.93
N LEU A 401 13.04 -3.20 -24.01
CA LEU A 401 11.64 -3.47 -24.31
C LEU A 401 10.83 -2.16 -24.29
N THR A 402 10.03 -1.95 -25.33
CA THR A 402 8.97 -0.93 -25.30
C THR A 402 7.82 -1.38 -24.37
N PRO A 403 6.94 -0.47 -23.94
CA PRO A 403 5.75 -0.87 -23.19
C PRO A 403 4.92 -1.94 -23.91
N GLU A 404 4.77 -1.84 -25.23
CA GLU A 404 4.05 -2.82 -26.06
C GLU A 404 4.77 -4.18 -26.12
N ASP A 405 6.11 -4.18 -26.14
CA ASP A 405 6.89 -5.42 -26.10
C ASP A 405 6.75 -6.11 -24.75
N LYS A 406 6.73 -5.36 -23.64
CA LYS A 406 6.47 -5.90 -22.29
C LYS A 406 5.10 -6.59 -22.26
N VAL A 407 4.06 -5.95 -22.78
CA VAL A 407 2.71 -6.53 -22.86
C VAL A 407 2.72 -7.86 -23.62
N ARG A 408 3.28 -7.87 -24.83
CA ARG A 408 3.38 -9.10 -25.66
C ARG A 408 4.16 -10.20 -24.95
N TRP A 409 5.23 -9.84 -24.24
CA TRP A 409 6.03 -10.81 -23.49
C TRP A 409 5.25 -11.45 -22.34
N VAL A 410 4.51 -10.64 -21.57
CA VAL A 410 3.64 -11.13 -20.49
C VAL A 410 2.54 -12.03 -21.05
N GLU A 411 1.84 -11.59 -22.13
CA GLU A 411 0.80 -12.40 -22.79
C GLU A 411 1.34 -13.75 -23.29
N ASP A 412 2.55 -13.76 -23.86
CA ASP A 412 3.14 -14.99 -24.35
C ASP A 412 3.47 -15.98 -23.23
N ARG A 413 3.97 -15.48 -22.10
CA ARG A 413 4.21 -16.28 -20.89
C ARG A 413 2.91 -16.80 -20.28
N SER A 414 1.85 -15.99 -20.25
CA SER A 414 0.53 -16.35 -19.71
C SER A 414 -0.18 -17.47 -20.49
N LYS A 415 0.25 -17.77 -21.74
CA LYS A 415 -0.28 -18.92 -22.49
C LYS A 415 0.12 -20.28 -21.91
N SER A 416 1.27 -20.36 -21.25
CA SER A 416 1.86 -21.62 -20.75
C SER A 416 2.07 -21.67 -19.23
N HIS A 417 2.00 -20.52 -18.58
CA HIS A 417 2.26 -20.35 -17.14
C HIS A 417 1.15 -19.52 -16.50
N VAL A 418 1.03 -19.63 -15.19
CA VAL A 418 0.28 -18.66 -14.38
C VAL A 418 1.26 -17.57 -13.97
N THR A 419 1.09 -16.40 -14.58
CA THR A 419 2.05 -15.31 -14.49
C THR A 419 1.71 -14.33 -13.38
N MET A 420 2.76 -13.77 -12.78
CA MET A 420 2.69 -12.60 -11.93
C MET A 420 3.61 -11.52 -12.51
N MET A 421 3.06 -10.36 -12.81
CA MET A 421 3.84 -9.17 -13.19
C MET A 421 3.93 -8.23 -12.00
N VAL A 422 5.15 -7.76 -11.70
CA VAL A 422 5.41 -6.77 -10.65
C VAL A 422 6.09 -5.56 -11.28
N GLY A 423 5.51 -4.39 -11.13
CA GLY A 423 5.98 -3.13 -11.69
C GLY A 423 5.63 -1.92 -10.81
N ASP A 424 6.03 -0.72 -11.23
CA ASP A 424 5.73 0.55 -10.53
C ASP A 424 4.29 1.07 -10.79
N GLY A 425 3.58 0.47 -11.75
CA GLY A 425 2.20 0.79 -12.10
C GLY A 425 2.02 1.94 -13.09
N PHE A 426 3.03 2.74 -13.39
CA PHE A 426 2.93 3.83 -14.35
C PHE A 426 3.25 3.39 -15.79
N ASN A 427 4.49 2.93 -15.99
CA ASN A 427 4.95 2.47 -17.31
C ASN A 427 4.47 1.05 -17.65
N ASP A 428 4.14 0.27 -16.63
CA ASP A 428 3.82 -1.15 -16.72
C ASP A 428 2.32 -1.45 -16.59
N SER A 429 1.47 -0.43 -16.50
CA SER A 429 0.02 -0.62 -16.27
C SER A 429 -0.63 -1.60 -17.25
N ALA A 430 -0.29 -1.52 -18.53
CA ALA A 430 -0.81 -2.46 -19.53
C ALA A 430 -0.27 -3.89 -19.33
N ALA A 431 1.01 -4.03 -18.97
CA ALA A 431 1.63 -5.33 -18.68
C ALA A 431 1.07 -5.96 -17.40
N LEU A 432 0.79 -5.14 -16.36
CA LEU A 432 0.11 -5.58 -15.14
C LEU A 432 -1.29 -6.12 -15.45
N ALA A 433 -2.06 -5.38 -16.27
CA ALA A 433 -3.43 -5.74 -16.61
C ALA A 433 -3.58 -7.04 -17.41
N VAL A 434 -2.59 -7.41 -18.25
CA VAL A 434 -2.64 -8.63 -19.06
C VAL A 434 -2.06 -9.86 -18.36
N SER A 435 -1.38 -9.69 -17.23
CA SER A 435 -0.88 -10.80 -16.41
C SER A 435 -2.02 -11.49 -15.65
N ASP A 436 -1.81 -12.73 -15.19
CA ASP A 436 -2.80 -13.42 -14.33
C ASP A 436 -2.94 -12.74 -12.97
N VAL A 437 -1.84 -12.16 -12.46
CA VAL A 437 -1.81 -11.35 -11.24
C VAL A 437 -0.86 -10.17 -11.46
N GLY A 438 -1.43 -8.96 -11.55
CA GLY A 438 -0.68 -7.71 -11.63
C GLY A 438 -0.44 -7.11 -10.25
N ILE A 439 0.82 -6.83 -9.91
CA ILE A 439 1.20 -6.23 -8.62
C ILE A 439 1.90 -4.89 -8.87
N ALA A 440 1.33 -3.81 -8.37
CA ALA A 440 1.97 -2.51 -8.35
C ALA A 440 2.71 -2.29 -7.02
N VAL A 441 4.00 -1.97 -7.10
CA VAL A 441 4.88 -1.73 -5.96
C VAL A 441 5.39 -0.30 -6.01
N GLY A 442 5.33 0.43 -4.90
CA GLY A 442 5.94 1.76 -4.81
C GLY A 442 5.13 2.74 -3.98
N THR A 443 5.81 3.79 -3.52
CA THR A 443 5.24 4.88 -2.71
C THR A 443 4.77 6.06 -3.57
N GLY A 444 4.92 5.98 -4.90
CA GLY A 444 4.79 7.07 -5.83
C GLY A 444 3.36 7.46 -6.22
N GLU A 445 3.22 8.69 -6.71
CA GLU A 445 2.02 9.30 -7.31
C GLU A 445 1.49 8.56 -8.55
N SER A 446 2.26 7.58 -9.03
CA SER A 446 2.15 6.98 -10.35
C SER A 446 1.49 5.59 -10.37
N VAL A 447 0.97 5.10 -9.22
CA VAL A 447 0.32 3.79 -9.22
C VAL A 447 -1.06 3.91 -9.85
N ASN A 448 -1.21 3.41 -11.08
CA ASN A 448 -2.52 3.29 -11.71
C ASN A 448 -3.29 2.17 -11.01
N LEU A 449 -4.17 2.57 -10.09
CA LEU A 449 -4.98 1.71 -9.24
C LEU A 449 -5.87 0.75 -10.03
N ASP A 450 -6.27 1.14 -11.24
CA ASP A 450 -7.19 0.36 -12.08
C ASP A 450 -6.51 -0.81 -12.80
N ALA A 451 -5.20 -0.75 -12.99
CA ALA A 451 -4.45 -1.75 -13.75
C ALA A 451 -3.90 -2.90 -12.89
N ALA A 452 -3.77 -2.71 -11.57
CA ALA A 452 -3.19 -3.70 -10.68
C ALA A 452 -4.23 -4.48 -9.88
N ASP A 453 -4.03 -5.78 -9.72
CA ASP A 453 -4.83 -6.65 -8.85
C ASP A 453 -4.44 -6.52 -7.38
N ILE A 454 -3.16 -6.21 -7.14
CA ILE A 454 -2.58 -6.03 -5.80
C ILE A 454 -1.75 -4.76 -5.82
N MET A 455 -1.95 -3.91 -4.83
CA MET A 455 -1.10 -2.76 -4.57
C MET A 455 -0.28 -3.01 -3.31
N PHE A 456 0.98 -2.68 -3.41
CA PHE A 456 1.93 -2.79 -2.32
C PHE A 456 2.67 -1.46 -2.15
N PRO A 457 2.18 -0.55 -1.30
CA PRO A 457 2.79 0.78 -1.10
C PRO A 457 4.10 0.75 -0.30
N GLY A 458 4.49 -0.41 0.23
CA GLY A 458 5.73 -0.56 1.01
C GLY A 458 7.00 -0.52 0.16
N GLU A 459 8.10 -0.11 0.79
CA GLU A 459 9.40 0.00 0.12
C GLU A 459 10.12 -1.35 -0.03
N ASN A 460 9.75 -2.37 0.77
CA ASN A 460 10.44 -3.67 0.79
C ASN A 460 9.71 -4.73 -0.03
N PRO A 461 10.17 -5.06 -1.25
CA PRO A 461 9.51 -6.01 -2.14
C PRO A 461 9.56 -7.47 -1.63
N ARG A 462 10.39 -7.80 -0.64
CA ARG A 462 10.43 -9.12 0.00
C ARG A 462 9.06 -9.57 0.51
N MET A 463 8.22 -8.62 0.95
CA MET A 463 6.89 -8.91 1.46
C MET A 463 5.98 -9.64 0.45
N LEU A 464 6.28 -9.55 -0.85
CA LEU A 464 5.55 -10.28 -1.90
C LEU A 464 5.72 -11.81 -1.75
N VAL A 465 6.87 -12.27 -1.25
CA VAL A 465 7.10 -13.69 -0.96
C VAL A 465 6.22 -14.16 0.19
N ASP A 466 6.09 -13.34 1.23
CA ASP A 466 5.23 -13.64 2.37
C ASP A 466 3.74 -13.64 1.97
N LEU A 467 3.35 -12.73 1.07
CA LEU A 467 2.00 -12.68 0.51
C LEU A 467 1.70 -13.91 -0.35
N TYR A 468 2.67 -14.36 -1.17
CA TYR A 468 2.56 -15.61 -1.91
C TYR A 468 2.39 -16.82 -0.97
N ASP A 469 3.21 -16.92 0.08
CA ASP A 469 3.08 -17.99 1.07
C ASP A 469 1.73 -17.98 1.78
N LEU A 470 1.22 -16.78 2.07
CA LEU A 470 -0.12 -16.61 2.64
C LEU A 470 -1.19 -17.14 1.69
N SER A 471 -1.09 -16.81 0.40
CA SER A 471 -2.03 -17.26 -0.63
C SER A 471 -2.04 -18.79 -0.77
N VAL A 472 -0.86 -19.42 -0.76
CA VAL A 472 -0.73 -20.91 -0.78
C VAL A 472 -1.35 -21.55 0.47
N LYS A 473 -1.10 -20.97 1.66
CA LYS A 473 -1.71 -21.45 2.92
C LYS A 473 -3.23 -21.29 2.89
N MET A 474 -3.72 -20.17 2.36
CA MET A 474 -5.15 -19.91 2.18
C MET A 474 -5.79 -20.97 1.28
N ASN A 475 -5.21 -21.23 0.11
CA ASN A 475 -5.74 -22.20 -0.84
C ASN A 475 -5.75 -23.63 -0.26
N ARG A 476 -4.71 -24.01 0.49
CA ARG A 476 -4.68 -25.31 1.21
C ARG A 476 -5.78 -25.40 2.28
N ALA A 477 -6.01 -24.33 3.04
CA ALA A 477 -7.07 -24.30 4.03
C ALA A 477 -8.45 -24.38 3.38
N LEU A 478 -8.66 -23.70 2.25
CA LEU A 478 -9.88 -23.73 1.46
C LEU A 478 -10.19 -25.13 0.96
N VAL A 479 -9.23 -25.78 0.28
CA VAL A 479 -9.40 -27.16 -0.22
C VAL A 479 -9.62 -28.13 0.94
N GLY A 480 -8.86 -28.00 2.02
CA GLY A 480 -9.03 -28.83 3.22
C GLY A 480 -10.41 -28.67 3.85
N ASN A 481 -10.95 -27.46 3.92
CA ASN A 481 -12.29 -27.19 4.41
C ASN A 481 -13.38 -27.81 3.53
N ILE A 482 -13.24 -27.73 2.20
CA ILE A 482 -14.19 -28.33 1.26
C ILE A 482 -14.20 -29.86 1.46
N VAL A 483 -13.01 -30.48 1.46
CA VAL A 483 -12.89 -31.96 1.64
C VAL A 483 -13.47 -32.39 2.99
N LEU A 484 -13.15 -31.66 4.06
CA LEU A 484 -13.66 -31.95 5.41
C LEU A 484 -15.19 -31.86 5.46
N SER A 485 -15.76 -30.75 4.95
CA SER A 485 -17.21 -30.52 4.96
C SER A 485 -17.96 -31.57 4.16
N VAL A 486 -17.52 -31.87 2.93
CA VAL A 486 -18.15 -32.88 2.08
C VAL A 486 -18.04 -34.27 2.70
N SER A 487 -16.86 -34.65 3.22
CA SER A 487 -16.65 -35.95 3.85
C SER A 487 -17.55 -36.17 5.06
N ILE A 488 -17.64 -35.21 5.97
CA ILE A 488 -18.49 -35.30 7.16
C ILE A 488 -19.95 -35.37 6.76
N THR A 489 -20.40 -34.56 5.82
CA THR A 489 -21.79 -34.60 5.32
C THR A 489 -22.13 -35.97 4.75
N LEU A 490 -21.26 -36.54 3.90
CA LEU A 490 -21.49 -37.87 3.33
C LEU A 490 -21.53 -38.98 4.39
N ILE A 491 -20.61 -38.92 5.37
CA ILE A 491 -20.56 -39.90 6.49
C ILE A 491 -21.84 -39.80 7.32
N LEU A 492 -22.29 -38.58 7.63
CA LEU A 492 -23.52 -38.37 8.41
C LEU A 492 -24.75 -38.87 7.67
N VAL A 493 -24.91 -38.51 6.38
CA VAL A 493 -26.04 -38.97 5.56
C VAL A 493 -26.03 -40.50 5.46
N PHE A 494 -24.87 -41.13 5.19
CA PHE A 494 -24.73 -42.57 5.16
C PHE A 494 -25.11 -43.21 6.50
N SER A 495 -24.68 -42.66 7.61
CA SER A 495 -24.97 -43.14 8.96
C SER A 495 -26.46 -43.06 9.30
N VAL A 496 -27.15 -42.00 8.88
CA VAL A 496 -28.60 -41.84 9.07
C VAL A 496 -29.37 -42.86 8.21
N VAL A 497 -29.01 -42.99 6.95
CA VAL A 497 -29.67 -43.95 6.03
C VAL A 497 -29.50 -45.39 6.51
N ASN A 498 -28.37 -45.74 7.09
CA ASN A 498 -28.12 -47.07 7.66
C ASN A 498 -28.58 -47.22 9.12
N GLN A 499 -29.27 -46.22 9.67
CA GLN A 499 -29.80 -46.22 11.05
C GLN A 499 -28.73 -46.49 12.12
N LEU A 500 -27.49 -46.02 11.90
CA LEU A 500 -26.40 -46.16 12.87
C LEU A 500 -26.64 -45.30 14.12
N TYR A 501 -27.44 -44.25 13.99
CA TYR A 501 -27.99 -43.46 15.09
C TYR A 501 -29.33 -42.84 14.67
N ASP A 502 -30.22 -42.64 15.64
CA ASP A 502 -31.56 -42.10 15.45
C ASP A 502 -31.80 -40.78 16.25
N GLN A 503 -30.83 -40.39 17.05
CA GLN A 503 -30.91 -39.23 17.94
C GLN A 503 -30.54 -37.95 17.20
N LEU A 504 -31.51 -37.05 17.05
CA LEU A 504 -31.36 -35.77 16.35
C LEU A 504 -30.21 -34.93 16.90
N TRP A 505 -30.05 -34.88 18.23
CA TRP A 505 -29.01 -34.04 18.85
C TRP A 505 -27.58 -34.50 18.52
N ILE A 506 -27.34 -35.80 18.28
CA ILE A 506 -26.02 -36.30 17.88
C ILE A 506 -25.67 -35.80 16.48
N GLY A 507 -26.62 -35.90 15.54
CA GLY A 507 -26.43 -35.42 14.17
C GLY A 507 -26.16 -33.91 14.15
N VAL A 508 -26.94 -33.13 14.89
CA VAL A 508 -26.75 -31.68 15.06
C VAL A 508 -25.37 -31.38 15.64
N LEU A 509 -24.98 -32.05 16.72
CA LEU A 509 -23.70 -31.80 17.41
C LEU A 509 -22.51 -32.07 16.48
N ILE A 510 -22.51 -33.18 15.73
CA ILE A 510 -21.41 -33.50 14.81
C ILE A 510 -21.40 -32.51 13.63
N HIS A 511 -22.58 -32.20 13.08
CA HIS A 511 -22.71 -31.27 11.97
C HIS A 511 -22.21 -29.86 12.34
N GLU A 512 -22.72 -29.29 13.42
CA GLU A 512 -22.30 -27.94 13.90
C GLU A 512 -20.84 -27.95 14.37
N GLY A 513 -20.36 -29.04 14.98
CA GLY A 513 -18.96 -29.21 15.31
C GLY A 513 -18.06 -29.17 14.07
N SER A 514 -18.51 -29.73 12.93
CA SER A 514 -17.78 -29.66 11.66
C SER A 514 -17.73 -28.25 11.10
N VAL A 515 -18.80 -27.48 11.20
CA VAL A 515 -18.87 -26.07 10.81
C VAL A 515 -17.87 -25.25 11.62
N LEU A 516 -17.81 -25.45 12.92
CA LEU A 516 -16.83 -24.78 13.79
C LEU A 516 -15.39 -25.15 13.38
N MET A 517 -15.10 -26.42 13.04
CA MET A 517 -13.78 -26.82 12.56
C MET A 517 -13.38 -26.09 11.29
N VAL A 518 -14.29 -25.91 10.32
CA VAL A 518 -14.09 -25.16 9.08
C VAL A 518 -13.79 -23.70 9.40
N ILE A 519 -14.56 -23.07 10.28
CA ILE A 519 -14.36 -21.67 10.70
C ILE A 519 -12.97 -21.50 11.32
N PHE A 520 -12.59 -22.36 12.28
CA PHE A 520 -11.29 -22.26 12.95
C PHE A 520 -10.12 -22.52 12.01
N ASN A 521 -10.24 -23.49 11.09
CA ASN A 521 -9.20 -23.72 10.11
C ASN A 521 -8.96 -22.52 9.19
N GLY A 522 -10.01 -21.80 8.80
CA GLY A 522 -9.90 -20.55 8.05
C GLY A 522 -9.35 -19.40 8.90
N ALA A 523 -9.92 -19.20 10.08
CA ALA A 523 -9.60 -18.09 10.96
C ALA A 523 -8.14 -18.07 11.43
N ARG A 524 -7.47 -19.21 11.57
CA ARG A 524 -6.03 -19.30 11.94
C ARG A 524 -5.11 -18.56 10.97
N LEU A 525 -5.53 -18.35 9.72
CA LEU A 525 -4.76 -17.60 8.72
C LEU A 525 -4.61 -16.12 9.07
N SER A 526 -5.49 -15.58 9.91
CA SER A 526 -5.43 -14.18 10.35
C SER A 526 -4.16 -13.86 11.16
N GLY A 527 -3.43 -14.87 11.69
CA GLY A 527 -2.20 -14.67 12.46
C GLY A 527 -2.39 -14.01 13.83
N ARG A 528 -3.62 -13.90 14.30
CA ARG A 528 -3.95 -13.39 15.65
C ARG A 528 -3.99 -14.53 16.66
N GLY A 529 -2.85 -14.83 17.28
CA GLY A 529 -2.77 -15.63 18.51
C GLY A 529 -3.24 -17.10 18.44
N ASN A 530 -3.29 -17.75 19.59
CA ASN A 530 -3.77 -19.13 19.76
C ASN A 530 -5.27 -19.22 19.50
N ILE A 531 -5.73 -20.39 18.99
CA ILE A 531 -7.16 -20.71 18.75
C ILE A 531 -8.03 -20.38 19.97
N LEU A 532 -7.52 -20.61 21.18
CA LEU A 532 -8.22 -20.28 22.44
C LEU A 532 -8.46 -18.77 22.62
N SER A 533 -7.50 -17.90 22.22
CA SER A 533 -7.69 -16.46 22.29
C SER A 533 -8.70 -15.97 21.23
N MET A 534 -8.72 -16.59 20.06
CA MET A 534 -9.72 -16.29 19.02
C MET A 534 -11.12 -16.72 19.47
N LEU A 535 -11.26 -17.92 20.04
CA LEU A 535 -12.51 -18.40 20.65
C LEU A 535 -13.02 -17.43 21.72
N PHE A 536 -12.14 -17.00 22.60
CA PHE A 536 -12.48 -16.05 23.66
C PHE A 536 -12.94 -14.69 23.12
N ILE A 537 -12.24 -14.17 22.10
CA ILE A 537 -12.60 -12.88 21.46
C ILE A 537 -13.94 -13.01 20.73
N THR A 538 -14.16 -14.09 19.98
CA THR A 538 -15.42 -14.33 19.26
C THR A 538 -16.58 -14.53 20.22
N PHE A 539 -16.38 -15.32 21.29
CA PHE A 539 -17.39 -15.52 22.32
C PHE A 539 -17.72 -14.24 23.07
N LYS A 540 -16.71 -13.43 23.39
CA LYS A 540 -16.90 -12.11 24.02
C LYS A 540 -17.66 -11.16 23.09
N SER A 541 -17.33 -11.10 21.80
CA SER A 541 -18.05 -10.27 20.83
C SER A 541 -19.51 -10.68 20.71
N LEU A 542 -19.78 -12.00 20.55
CA LEU A 542 -21.16 -12.53 20.52
C LEU A 542 -21.93 -12.23 21.81
N TRP A 543 -21.24 -12.32 22.95
CA TRP A 543 -21.86 -11.98 24.25
C TRP A 543 -22.21 -10.49 24.34
N ASP A 544 -21.30 -9.62 23.91
CA ASP A 544 -21.49 -8.17 23.89
C ASP A 544 -22.63 -7.78 22.93
N ASP A 545 -22.69 -8.39 21.74
CA ASP A 545 -23.78 -8.19 20.76
C ASP A 545 -25.14 -8.67 21.33
N MET A 546 -25.15 -9.83 22.00
CA MET A 546 -26.34 -10.35 22.64
C MET A 546 -26.83 -9.44 23.79
N VAL A 547 -25.90 -8.91 24.58
CA VAL A 547 -26.23 -7.96 25.67
C VAL A 547 -26.77 -6.66 25.08
N GLN A 548 -26.21 -6.15 23.95
CA GLN A 548 -26.76 -4.98 23.27
C GLN A 548 -28.17 -5.24 22.72
N LEU A 549 -28.39 -6.39 22.09
CA LEU A 549 -29.70 -6.78 21.58
C LEU A 549 -30.74 -6.84 22.71
N PHE A 550 -30.38 -7.45 23.85
CA PHE A 550 -31.26 -7.49 25.04
C PHE A 550 -31.54 -6.08 25.60
N LYS A 551 -30.55 -5.19 25.60
CA LYS A 551 -30.78 -3.79 26.02
C LYS A 551 -31.73 -3.09 25.04
N GLN A 552 -31.54 -3.22 23.74
CA GLN A 552 -32.43 -2.62 22.74
C GLN A 552 -33.87 -3.16 22.84
N LEU A 553 -34.03 -4.47 23.01
CA LEU A 553 -35.35 -5.08 23.21
C LEU A 553 -36.01 -4.58 24.52
N ARG A 554 -35.26 -4.48 25.60
CA ARG A 554 -35.77 -3.95 26.88
C ARG A 554 -36.19 -2.49 26.72
N ASP A 555 -35.36 -1.66 26.10
CA ASP A 555 -35.62 -0.23 25.92
C ASP A 555 -36.80 0.00 24.95
N HIS A 556 -37.01 -0.86 23.96
CA HIS A 556 -38.20 -0.86 23.12
C HIS A 556 -39.47 -1.26 23.88
N TYR A 557 -39.38 -2.24 24.78
CA TYR A 557 -40.50 -2.64 25.63
C TYR A 557 -40.87 -1.57 26.68
N THR A 558 -39.87 -0.92 27.29
CA THR A 558 -40.10 0.15 28.26
C THR A 558 -40.58 1.46 27.64
N SER A 559 -40.24 1.75 26.38
CA SER A 559 -40.75 2.92 25.65
C SER A 559 -42.21 2.73 25.15
N SER A 560 -42.68 1.48 25.01
CA SER A 560 -44.04 1.19 24.58
C SER A 560 -45.08 1.22 25.76
N GLU A 561 -44.60 1.30 27.01
CA GLU A 561 -45.48 1.33 28.21
C GLU A 561 -45.74 2.74 28.78
N SER A 562 -45.32 3.83 28.11
CA SER A 562 -45.72 5.18 28.53
C SER A 562 -47.01 5.62 27.78
N PRO A 563 -48.19 5.46 28.38
CA PRO A 563 -49.40 6.04 27.80
C PRO A 563 -49.31 7.57 27.93
N ASN A 564 -49.51 8.25 26.81
CA ASN A 564 -49.69 9.69 26.72
C ASN A 564 -50.73 10.18 27.74
N LEU A 565 -50.33 10.65 28.90
CA LEU A 565 -51.10 11.57 29.72
C LEU A 565 -50.99 12.96 29.08
N VAL A 566 -51.77 13.19 28.03
CA VAL A 566 -52.11 14.54 27.59
C VAL A 566 -52.95 15.16 28.69
N SER A 567 -52.34 16.02 29.50
CA SER A 567 -53.06 16.89 30.42
C SER A 567 -53.91 17.89 29.61
N SER A 568 -55.20 17.60 29.55
CA SER A 568 -56.23 18.61 29.27
C SER A 568 -56.26 19.61 30.42
N ASN A 569 -55.60 20.76 30.27
CA ASN A 569 -55.93 21.98 31.01
C ASN A 569 -55.25 23.18 30.35
N GLN A 570 -56.00 23.87 29.51
CA GLN A 570 -56.01 25.34 29.38
C GLN A 570 -56.98 25.75 28.27
N ILE A 571 -58.25 25.74 28.62
CA ILE A 571 -59.24 26.66 28.06
C ILE A 571 -59.82 27.38 29.28
N HIS A 572 -59.44 28.63 29.49
CA HIS A 572 -60.30 29.74 29.89
C HIS A 572 -59.51 31.00 30.21
N ALA A 573 -60.09 32.04 29.63
CA ALA A 573 -60.12 33.45 30.02
C ALA A 573 -58.94 34.29 29.43
N THR A 574 -59.15 35.37 28.79
CA THR A 574 -60.27 36.35 28.72
C THR A 574 -59.89 37.45 27.76
N SER A 575 -60.91 38.02 27.15
CA SER A 575 -61.14 39.38 26.69
C SER A 575 -60.08 40.05 25.84
#